data_9e27a9b4202624078ed40e3412444c6e
#
_entry.id   9e27a9b4202624078ed40e3412444c6e
#
_cell.length_a   1.000
_cell.length_b   1.000
_cell.length_c   1.000
_cell.angle_alpha   90.00
_cell.angle_beta   90.00
_cell.angle_gamma   90.00
#
_symmetry.space_group_name_H-M   'P 1'
#
loop_
_entity.id
_entity.type
_entity.pdbx_description
1 polymer ?
#
loop_
_entity_poly.entity_id
_entity_poly.type
_entity_poly.pdbx_seq_one_letter_code
_entity_poly.pdbx_strand_id
1 'polypeptide(L)'
;MNLNEITAKVKELSSKSSGKIESKIKFVFNDGCIFIDNTVNPTIINNENQEADCTITISNDDFGKILNKEMDSMGAFMSGKMKISGEMTVAMKLSSLFD
;
A
#
# COMPACT_ATOMS: atom_id res chain seq x y z
N MET A 1 -13.99 1.19 4.40
CA MET A 1 -13.71 2.01 3.19
C MET A 1 -13.79 1.13 1.94
N ASN A 2 -14.27 1.67 0.84
CA ASN A 2 -14.26 0.95 -0.43
C ASN A 2 -12.96 1.24 -1.19
N LEU A 3 -12.75 0.54 -2.30
CA LEU A 3 -11.52 0.66 -3.09
C LEU A 3 -11.29 2.10 -3.57
N ASN A 4 -12.35 2.79 -3.99
CA ASN A 4 -12.23 4.16 -4.48
C ASN A 4 -11.74 5.12 -3.40
N GLU A 5 -12.27 4.99 -2.20
CA GLU A 5 -11.87 5.80 -1.04
C GLU A 5 -10.41 5.52 -0.66
N ILE A 6 -10.03 4.25 -0.63
CA ILE A 6 -8.65 3.85 -0.32
C ILE A 6 -7.70 4.37 -1.38
N THR A 7 -8.07 4.25 -2.66
CA THR A 7 -7.24 4.73 -3.76
C THR A 7 -6.99 6.24 -3.65
N ALA A 8 -8.01 7.01 -3.31
CA ALA A 8 -7.88 8.45 -3.12
C ALA A 8 -6.91 8.78 -1.98
N LYS A 9 -7.00 8.04 -0.86
CA LYS A 9 -6.10 8.23 0.28
C LYS A 9 -4.67 7.86 -0.07
N VAL A 10 -4.47 6.77 -0.80
CA VAL A 10 -3.13 6.35 -1.22
C VAL A 10 -2.50 7.40 -2.15
N LYS A 11 -3.27 7.96 -3.08
CA LYS A 11 -2.78 9.03 -3.95
C LYS A 11 -2.36 10.25 -3.15
N GLU A 12 -3.13 10.63 -2.14
CA GLU A 12 -2.83 11.75 -1.27
C GLU A 12 -1.52 11.52 -0.51
N LEU A 13 -1.37 10.33 0.09
CA LEU A 13 -0.16 9.98 0.84
C LEU A 13 1.07 9.89 -0.07
N SER A 14 0.92 9.35 -1.26
CA SER A 14 2.03 9.26 -2.23
C SER A 14 2.53 10.62 -2.65
N SER A 15 1.65 11.60 -2.82
CA SER A 15 2.05 12.94 -3.22
C SER A 15 2.89 13.63 -2.14
N LYS A 16 2.71 13.27 -0.88
CA LYS A 16 3.47 13.81 0.25
C LYS A 16 4.81 13.13 0.45
N SER A 17 4.98 11.93 -0.07
CA SER A 17 6.15 11.07 0.19
C SER A 17 6.86 10.62 -1.07
N SER A 18 6.64 11.28 -2.19
CA SER A 18 7.21 10.88 -3.47
C SER A 18 8.74 10.82 -3.43
N GLY A 19 9.30 9.85 -4.13
CA GLY A 19 10.74 9.73 -4.31
C GLY A 19 11.48 8.92 -3.27
N LYS A 20 10.81 8.41 -2.23
CA LYS A 20 11.47 7.64 -1.17
C LYS A 20 11.53 6.16 -1.44
N ILE A 21 10.62 5.61 -2.23
CA ILE A 21 10.55 4.19 -2.54
C ILE A 21 10.55 4.03 -4.05
N GLU A 22 11.65 3.57 -4.62
CA GLU A 22 11.80 3.40 -6.07
C GLU A 22 11.48 1.96 -6.47
N SER A 23 10.22 1.57 -6.27
CA SER A 23 9.78 0.20 -6.53
C SER A 23 8.34 0.18 -7.00
N LYS A 24 7.94 -0.96 -7.57
CA LYS A 24 6.54 -1.20 -7.92
C LYS A 24 5.89 -1.94 -6.77
N ILE A 25 4.75 -1.43 -6.32
CA ILE A 25 4.05 -1.95 -5.15
C ILE A 25 2.59 -2.21 -5.54
N LYS A 26 2.05 -3.33 -5.07
CA LYS A 26 0.65 -3.64 -5.28
C LYS A 26 -0.02 -3.96 -3.95
N PHE A 27 -1.16 -3.32 -3.70
CA PHE A 27 -2.04 -3.65 -2.58
C PHE A 27 -3.22 -4.44 -3.11
N VAL A 28 -3.53 -5.58 -2.50
CA VAL A 28 -4.67 -6.40 -2.87
C VAL A 28 -5.72 -6.32 -1.77
N PHE A 29 -6.92 -5.91 -2.13
CA PHE A 29 -8.05 -5.71 -1.21
C PHE A 29 -9.20 -6.64 -1.56
N ASN A 30 -10.29 -6.58 -0.78
CA ASN A 30 -11.47 -7.41 -0.99
C ASN A 30 -12.15 -7.16 -2.34
N ASP A 31 -12.16 -5.90 -2.78
CA ASP A 31 -12.87 -5.47 -3.99
C ASP A 31 -11.95 -5.02 -5.13
N GLY A 32 -10.68 -5.36 -5.09
CA GLY A 32 -9.75 -5.06 -6.16
C GLY A 32 -8.34 -4.81 -5.66
N CYS A 33 -7.55 -4.07 -6.44
CA CYS A 33 -6.17 -3.79 -6.08
C CYS A 33 -5.78 -2.36 -6.42
N ILE A 34 -4.67 -1.92 -5.84
CA ILE A 34 -4.04 -0.64 -6.16
C ILE A 34 -2.60 -0.93 -6.56
N PHE A 35 -2.22 -0.51 -7.77
CA PHE A 35 -0.87 -0.64 -8.27
C PHE A 35 -0.17 0.71 -8.21
N ILE A 36 1.03 0.74 -7.63
CA ILE A 36 1.83 1.95 -7.48
C ILE A 36 3.18 1.71 -8.15
N ASP A 37 3.52 2.54 -9.12
CA ASP A 37 4.82 2.49 -9.78
C ASP A 37 5.60 3.75 -9.44
N ASN A 38 6.53 3.62 -8.51
CA ASN A 38 7.41 4.71 -8.09
C ASN A 38 8.72 4.74 -8.88
N THR A 39 8.88 3.87 -9.88
CA THR A 39 10.08 3.86 -10.73
C THR A 39 10.03 4.92 -11.81
N VAL A 40 8.89 5.57 -11.97
CA VAL A 40 8.67 6.62 -12.97
C VAL A 40 8.25 7.91 -12.28
N ASN A 41 8.45 9.04 -12.96
CA ASN A 41 8.08 10.36 -12.47
C ASN A 41 7.20 11.06 -13.50
N PRO A 42 5.95 11.42 -13.16
CA PRO A 42 5.29 11.25 -11.85
C PRO A 42 4.93 9.80 -11.55
N THR A 43 4.77 9.50 -10.27
CA THR A 43 4.36 8.18 -9.80
C THR A 43 3.02 7.79 -10.42
N ILE A 44 2.93 6.55 -10.91
CA ILE A 44 1.69 6.02 -11.48
C ILE A 44 0.93 5.28 -10.38
N ILE A 45 -0.34 5.61 -10.22
CA ILE A 45 -1.24 4.92 -9.28
C ILE A 45 -2.53 4.59 -10.03
N ASN A 46 -2.85 3.30 -10.11
CA ASN A 46 -4.08 2.85 -10.78
C ASN A 46 -4.60 1.58 -10.10
N ASN A 47 -5.66 1.00 -10.66
CA ASN A 47 -6.28 -0.21 -10.12
C ASN A 47 -6.05 -1.43 -11.04
N GLU A 48 -5.00 -1.41 -11.81
CA GLU A 48 -4.67 -2.53 -12.70
C GLU A 48 -3.89 -3.60 -11.95
N ASN A 49 -4.19 -4.86 -12.23
CA ASN A 49 -3.52 -6.00 -11.60
C ASN A 49 -2.24 -6.31 -12.38
N GLN A 50 -1.16 -5.60 -12.05
CA GLN A 50 0.14 -5.79 -12.69
C GLN A 50 1.13 -6.42 -11.73
N GLU A 51 2.24 -6.92 -12.25
CA GLU A 51 3.32 -7.46 -11.43
C GLU A 51 4.01 -6.32 -10.67
N ALA A 52 4.37 -6.61 -9.44
CA ALA A 52 5.03 -5.64 -8.56
C ALA A 52 6.19 -6.30 -7.82
N ASP A 53 7.11 -5.48 -7.35
CA ASP A 53 8.25 -5.95 -6.54
C ASP A 53 7.80 -6.41 -5.16
N CYS A 54 6.74 -5.80 -4.66
CA CYS A 54 6.14 -6.15 -3.37
C CYS A 54 4.62 -6.14 -3.51
N THR A 55 3.98 -7.21 -3.03
CA THR A 55 2.51 -7.32 -3.01
C THR A 55 2.05 -7.42 -1.57
N ILE A 56 1.13 -6.56 -1.18
CA ILE A 56 0.57 -6.52 0.17
C ILE A 56 -0.91 -6.83 0.09
N THR A 57 -1.33 -7.90 0.76
CA THR A 57 -2.72 -8.33 0.82
C THR A 57 -3.28 -7.99 2.19
N ILE A 58 -4.35 -7.22 2.21
CA ILE A 58 -4.98 -6.76 3.45
C ILE A 58 -6.45 -6.45 3.16
N SER A 59 -7.33 -6.61 4.16
CA SER A 59 -8.73 -6.26 4.00
C SER A 59 -8.90 -4.74 3.95
N ASN A 60 -9.99 -4.30 3.32
CA ASN A 60 -10.34 -2.87 3.27
C ASN A 60 -10.48 -2.29 4.68
N ASP A 61 -11.13 -3.01 5.57
CA ASP A 61 -11.35 -2.55 6.95
C ASP A 61 -10.04 -2.37 7.71
N ASP A 62 -9.14 -3.34 7.61
CA ASP A 62 -7.86 -3.28 8.29
C ASP A 62 -6.98 -2.16 7.74
N PHE A 63 -6.99 -1.97 6.42
CA PHE A 63 -6.23 -0.89 5.82
C PHE A 63 -6.78 0.47 6.22
N GLY A 64 -8.10 0.59 6.31
CA GLY A 64 -8.74 1.80 6.82
C GLY A 64 -8.29 2.14 8.24
N LYS A 65 -8.16 1.13 9.10
CA LYS A 65 -7.65 1.34 10.46
C LYS A 65 -6.21 1.82 10.47
N ILE A 66 -5.38 1.30 9.56
CA ILE A 66 -3.99 1.77 9.43
C ILE A 66 -3.97 3.24 8.98
N LEU A 67 -4.79 3.60 8.00
CA LEU A 67 -4.88 4.97 7.52
C LEU A 67 -5.34 5.95 8.59
N ASN A 68 -6.24 5.50 9.45
CA ASN A 68 -6.77 6.31 10.56
C ASN A 68 -5.90 6.22 11.82
N LYS A 69 -4.77 5.53 11.75
CA LYS A 69 -3.83 5.32 12.85
C LYS A 69 -4.46 4.58 14.04
N GLU A 70 -5.48 3.79 13.77
CA GLU A 70 -6.10 2.90 14.76
C GLU A 70 -5.39 1.54 14.83
N MET A 71 -4.59 1.23 13.82
CA MET A 71 -3.81 0.01 13.73
C MET A 71 -2.44 0.34 13.14
N ASP A 72 -1.41 -0.23 13.74
CA ASP A 72 -0.04 -0.12 13.27
C ASP A 72 0.20 -1.17 12.16
N SER A 73 0.86 -0.77 11.07
CA SER A 73 1.12 -1.67 9.95
C SER A 73 1.98 -2.87 10.35
N MET A 74 2.96 -2.66 11.21
CA MET A 74 3.79 -3.76 11.70
C MET A 74 2.97 -4.72 12.56
N GLY A 75 2.10 -4.20 13.42
CA GLY A 75 1.18 -5.01 14.23
C GLY A 75 0.22 -5.81 13.36
N ALA A 76 -0.28 -5.22 12.28
CA ALA A 76 -1.14 -5.92 11.34
C ALA A 76 -0.42 -7.09 10.67
N PHE A 77 0.83 -6.89 10.28
CA PHE A 77 1.64 -7.95 9.68
C PHE A 77 1.89 -9.08 10.68
N MET A 78 2.30 -8.75 11.89
CA MET A 78 2.61 -9.76 12.92
C MET A 78 1.39 -10.54 13.37
N SER A 79 0.22 -9.93 13.36
CA SER A 79 -1.02 -10.60 13.75
C SER A 79 -1.68 -11.39 12.61
N GLY A 80 -1.09 -11.36 11.40
CA GLY A 80 -1.62 -12.07 10.25
C GLY A 80 -2.72 -11.35 9.50
N LYS A 81 -3.02 -10.12 9.84
CA LYS A 81 -4.04 -9.32 9.14
C LYS A 81 -3.52 -8.75 7.83
N MET A 82 -2.22 -8.64 7.69
CA MET A 82 -1.55 -8.19 6.48
C MET A 82 -0.59 -9.28 6.01
N LYS A 83 -0.63 -9.62 4.73
CA LYS A 83 0.29 -10.58 4.12
C LYS A 83 1.17 -9.85 3.12
N ILE A 84 2.46 -10.16 3.15
CA ILE A 84 3.44 -9.52 2.28
C ILE A 84 4.13 -10.59 1.45
N SER A 85 4.19 -10.36 0.13
CA SER A 85 4.89 -11.23 -0.80
C SER A 85 5.84 -10.39 -1.64
N GLY A 86 7.05 -10.90 -1.88
CA GLY A 86 8.08 -10.19 -2.62
C GLY A 86 9.13 -9.57 -1.71
N GLU A 87 9.60 -8.38 -2.06
CA GLU A 87 10.71 -7.75 -1.32
C GLU A 87 10.25 -7.14 0.00
N MET A 88 10.73 -7.73 1.10
CA MET A 88 10.40 -7.26 2.44
C MET A 88 10.95 -5.87 2.75
N THR A 89 12.10 -5.52 2.16
CA THR A 89 12.67 -4.19 2.35
C THR A 89 11.75 -3.09 1.85
N VAL A 90 11.04 -3.35 0.75
CA VAL A 90 10.03 -2.41 0.21
C VAL A 90 8.87 -2.27 1.18
N ALA A 91 8.40 -3.38 1.74
CA ALA A 91 7.30 -3.37 2.71
C ALA A 91 7.67 -2.56 3.95
N MET A 92 8.91 -2.70 4.44
CA MET A 92 9.38 -1.95 5.59
C MET A 92 9.41 -0.44 5.32
N LYS A 93 9.79 -0.05 4.11
CA LYS A 93 9.76 1.36 3.71
C LYS A 93 8.34 1.89 3.64
N LEU A 94 7.39 1.04 3.23
CA LEU A 94 5.98 1.42 3.16
C LEU A 94 5.39 1.72 4.53
N SER A 95 5.82 1.04 5.57
CA SER A 95 5.28 1.29 6.91
C SER A 95 5.56 2.72 7.35
N SER A 96 6.68 3.31 6.95
CA SER A 96 6.99 4.69 7.27
C SER A 96 6.12 5.68 6.49
N LEU A 97 5.55 5.27 5.37
CA LEU A 97 4.65 6.09 4.57
C LEU A 97 3.30 6.29 5.28
N PHE A 98 2.83 5.28 5.98
CA PHE A 98 1.51 5.30 6.64
C PHE A 98 1.60 5.68 8.12
N ASP A 99 2.77 5.64 8.70
CA ASP A 99 3.03 6.02 10.07
C ASP A 99 3.51 7.48 10.13
#